data_24edc25028708ee5f6a9829fcb219bb8
#
_entry.id   24edc25028708ee5f6a9829fcb219bb8
#
_cell.length_a   1.000
_cell.length_b   1.000
_cell.length_c   1.000
_cell.angle_alpha   90.00
_cell.angle_beta   90.00
_cell.angle_gamma   90.00
#
_symmetry.space_group_name_H-M   'P 1'
#
loop_
_entity.id
_entity.type
_entity.pdbx_description
1 polymer ?
#
loop_
_entity_poly.entity_id
_entity_poly.type
_entity_poly.pdbx_seq_one_letter_code
_entity_poly.pdbx_strand_id
1 'polypeptide(L)'
;MSRAIQLILVIALFVVGSSAEPITTGSLIREMIDMRSLADFPDPSYKTVQFSSYDHRSNLPGGPEWFANSDGFGSEPVPNFEGVVKEPGEDGIGEYLICDVKGPGAIVRVWTAAIKGSIRMFFDGALEPVYDGSADDFLRRPYSTFGKIPGVKGPLFEGTFHQRNAAYDPIPFAERCRIVWIGNVREIHFYQIQVRCYEPEADVVTFQPEDLTKYRKDIKKVSKILSNPDENWVYSSSENAISIAATISPGEVQEVLKLDGPKTLERLSLKVYAKDLDKALRQTILQIVCDEYPWGQVQSPIGDFFGAAPGINPFNSVPFTVAPDGTMTCRFVMPFAKSLKILLDNRGDEAVTVTGSVLPAAYTWNGETSMHFRARWRVDHDLVASNQAVQDMPYLIANGKGVYVGTATMLLNPSPAPKSGG
;
A
#
# COMPACT_ATOMS: atom_id res chain seq x y z
N MET A 1 -70.57 -33.16 -7.97
CA MET A 1 -69.54 -33.10 -6.96
C MET A 1 -68.18 -33.14 -7.66
N SER A 2 -67.62 -31.94 -7.92
CA SER A 2 -66.32 -31.81 -8.57
C SER A 2 -65.26 -31.44 -7.52
N ARG A 3 -64.26 -32.30 -7.33
CA ARG A 3 -63.11 -32.00 -6.41
C ARG A 3 -62.02 -31.28 -7.23
N ALA A 4 -61.80 -30.02 -6.92
CA ALA A 4 -60.64 -29.27 -7.39
C ALA A 4 -59.44 -29.70 -6.60
N ILE A 5 -58.39 -30.20 -7.28
CA ILE A 5 -57.05 -30.46 -6.71
C ILE A 5 -56.25 -29.18 -6.87
N GLN A 6 -55.95 -28.53 -5.75
CA GLN A 6 -54.97 -27.40 -5.73
C GLN A 6 -53.58 -27.99 -5.73
N LEU A 7 -52.86 -27.73 -6.81
CA LEU A 7 -51.42 -28.02 -6.93
C LEU A 7 -50.63 -26.89 -6.31
N ILE A 8 -50.00 -27.15 -5.14
CA ILE A 8 -49.09 -26.18 -4.48
C ILE A 8 -47.71 -26.37 -5.14
N LEU A 9 -47.32 -25.37 -5.94
CA LEU A 9 -45.98 -25.31 -6.53
C LEU A 9 -45.03 -24.71 -5.48
N VAL A 10 -44.21 -25.54 -4.87
CA VAL A 10 -43.10 -25.08 -3.98
C VAL A 10 -41.93 -24.69 -4.88
N ILE A 11 -41.73 -23.40 -5.09
CA ILE A 11 -40.51 -22.88 -5.74
C ILE A 11 -39.42 -22.84 -4.68
N ALA A 12 -38.52 -23.81 -4.71
CA ALA A 12 -37.26 -23.73 -3.95
C ALA A 12 -36.35 -22.72 -4.65
N LEU A 13 -36.23 -21.53 -4.08
CA LEU A 13 -35.16 -20.59 -4.43
C LEU A 13 -33.82 -21.17 -3.93
N PHE A 14 -33.09 -21.77 -4.87
CA PHE A 14 -31.66 -21.99 -4.64
C PHE A 14 -30.98 -20.62 -4.69
N VAL A 15 -30.66 -20.04 -3.55
CA VAL A 15 -29.67 -18.98 -3.45
C VAL A 15 -28.33 -19.64 -3.77
N VAL A 16 -27.91 -19.53 -5.03
CA VAL A 16 -26.51 -19.81 -5.40
C VAL A 16 -25.70 -18.70 -4.76
N GLY A 17 -25.22 -18.94 -3.55
CA GLY A 17 -24.22 -18.11 -2.94
C GLY A 17 -23.02 -18.10 -3.90
N SER A 18 -22.69 -16.96 -4.47
CA SER A 18 -21.41 -16.74 -5.14
C SER A 18 -20.35 -16.92 -4.06
N SER A 19 -19.73 -18.10 -3.99
CA SER A 19 -18.53 -18.26 -3.17
C SER A 19 -17.45 -17.34 -3.79
N ALA A 20 -16.94 -16.41 -3.01
CA ALA A 20 -15.79 -15.62 -3.42
C ALA A 20 -14.67 -16.56 -3.87
N GLU A 21 -13.88 -16.15 -4.88
CA GLU A 21 -12.75 -16.97 -5.30
C GLU A 21 -11.75 -17.12 -4.13
N PRO A 22 -11.17 -18.31 -3.94
CA PRO A 22 -10.19 -18.54 -2.89
C PRO A 22 -9.02 -17.55 -2.97
N ILE A 23 -8.57 -17.06 -1.85
CA ILE A 23 -7.35 -16.28 -1.75
C ILE A 23 -6.17 -17.23 -1.93
N THR A 24 -5.40 -17.00 -2.96
CA THR A 24 -4.23 -17.81 -3.34
C THR A 24 -3.02 -16.92 -3.53
N THR A 25 -1.83 -17.49 -3.59
CA THR A 25 -0.61 -16.79 -4.01
C THR A 25 -0.84 -16.03 -5.32
N GLY A 26 -1.52 -16.64 -6.29
CA GLY A 26 -1.79 -16.03 -7.60
C GLY A 26 -2.79 -14.87 -7.53
N SER A 27 -3.87 -14.96 -6.76
CA SER A 27 -4.82 -13.87 -6.60
C SER A 27 -4.16 -12.64 -5.93
N LEU A 28 -3.37 -12.87 -4.88
CA LEU A 28 -2.64 -11.82 -4.18
C LEU A 28 -1.56 -11.15 -5.06
N ILE A 29 -0.89 -11.91 -5.91
CA ILE A 29 0.05 -11.36 -6.90
C ILE A 29 -0.68 -10.45 -7.89
N ARG A 30 -1.85 -10.85 -8.40
CA ARG A 30 -2.65 -10.00 -9.32
C ARG A 30 -3.17 -8.74 -8.63
N GLU A 31 -3.54 -8.83 -7.35
CA GLU A 31 -3.98 -7.69 -6.55
C GLU A 31 -2.94 -6.57 -6.46
N MET A 32 -1.63 -6.87 -6.50
CA MET A 32 -0.56 -5.86 -6.45
C MET A 32 -0.65 -4.80 -7.56
N ILE A 33 -1.37 -5.08 -8.64
CA ILE A 33 -1.59 -4.17 -9.77
C ILE A 33 -3.08 -3.90 -10.01
N ASP A 34 -3.94 -4.23 -9.07
CA ASP A 34 -5.37 -3.97 -9.15
C ASP A 34 -5.75 -2.73 -8.35
N MET A 35 -5.66 -1.56 -9.01
CA MET A 35 -6.07 -0.29 -8.40
C MET A 35 -7.60 -0.16 -8.26
N ARG A 36 -8.40 -0.98 -8.97
CA ARG A 36 -9.87 -0.92 -8.87
C ARG A 36 -10.37 -1.56 -7.58
N SER A 37 -9.69 -2.60 -7.08
CA SER A 37 -10.05 -3.23 -5.81
C SER A 37 -9.99 -2.26 -4.62
N LEU A 38 -9.19 -1.18 -4.72
CA LEU A 38 -9.13 -0.14 -3.70
C LEU A 38 -10.32 0.81 -3.69
N ALA A 39 -11.23 0.71 -4.66
CA ALA A 39 -12.45 1.53 -4.75
C ALA A 39 -13.60 1.00 -3.88
N ASP A 40 -13.51 -0.26 -3.46
CA ASP A 40 -14.48 -0.92 -2.60
C ASP A 40 -13.84 -1.45 -1.31
N PHE A 41 -14.64 -1.59 -0.26
CA PHE A 41 -14.16 -2.29 0.93
C PHE A 41 -13.73 -3.71 0.57
N PRO A 42 -12.59 -4.18 1.11
CA PRO A 42 -12.10 -5.51 0.79
C PRO A 42 -13.09 -6.60 1.23
N ASP A 43 -13.31 -7.57 0.35
CA ASP A 43 -14.10 -8.76 0.62
C ASP A 43 -13.29 -10.02 0.21
N PRO A 44 -12.94 -10.91 1.16
CA PRO A 44 -13.20 -10.80 2.60
C PRO A 44 -12.44 -9.64 3.26
N SER A 45 -13.02 -9.11 4.32
CA SER A 45 -12.39 -8.05 5.10
C SER A 45 -11.13 -8.57 5.83
N TYR A 46 -10.19 -7.66 6.09
CA TYR A 46 -8.96 -8.01 6.80
C TYR A 46 -8.47 -6.87 7.69
N LYS A 47 -7.60 -7.23 8.63
CA LYS A 47 -6.77 -6.30 9.39
C LYS A 47 -5.31 -6.56 9.06
N THR A 48 -4.50 -5.51 9.00
CA THR A 48 -3.05 -5.67 8.89
C THR A 48 -2.41 -5.53 10.26
N VAL A 49 -1.60 -6.50 10.63
CA VAL A 49 -0.78 -6.51 11.85
C VAL A 49 0.69 -6.51 11.46
N GLN A 50 1.55 -5.97 12.33
CA GLN A 50 2.99 -5.97 12.12
C GLN A 50 3.68 -6.59 13.33
N PHE A 51 4.54 -7.56 13.07
CA PHE A 51 5.54 -8.09 13.99
C PHE A 51 6.86 -7.41 13.68
N SER A 52 7.53 -6.86 14.69
CA SER A 52 8.71 -6.03 14.45
C SER A 52 9.62 -6.01 15.68
N SER A 53 10.91 -5.82 15.42
CA SER A 53 11.94 -5.64 16.45
C SER A 53 11.92 -4.27 17.14
N TYR A 54 10.82 -3.49 17.01
CA TYR A 54 10.72 -2.20 17.70
C TYR A 54 10.83 -2.37 19.23
N ASP A 55 11.18 -1.33 19.91
CA ASP A 55 11.24 -1.32 21.37
C ASP A 55 9.84 -1.45 21.97
N HIS A 56 9.49 -2.63 22.49
CA HIS A 56 8.14 -2.95 22.98
C HIS A 56 7.71 -2.11 24.20
N ARG A 57 8.59 -1.29 24.77
CA ARG A 57 8.20 -0.27 25.76
C ARG A 57 7.42 0.87 25.11
N SER A 58 7.66 1.14 23.83
CA SER A 58 6.92 2.13 23.02
C SER A 58 5.54 1.61 22.61
N ASN A 59 4.66 1.40 23.58
CA ASN A 59 3.35 0.76 23.37
C ASN A 59 2.14 1.69 23.59
N LEU A 60 2.33 2.84 24.22
CA LEU A 60 1.27 3.78 24.53
C LEU A 60 1.55 5.15 23.92
N PRO A 61 0.78 5.60 22.89
CA PRO A 61 0.94 6.91 22.29
C PRO A 61 0.91 8.04 23.32
N GLY A 62 1.97 8.87 23.32
CA GLY A 62 2.12 9.96 24.29
C GLY A 62 2.48 9.54 25.72
N GLY A 63 2.67 8.24 25.97
CA GLY A 63 3.14 7.72 27.24
C GLY A 63 4.62 8.04 27.51
N PRO A 64 5.12 7.79 28.73
CA PRO A 64 6.48 8.17 29.12
C PRO A 64 7.59 7.46 28.30
N GLU A 65 7.32 6.30 27.75
CA GLU A 65 8.25 5.52 26.93
C GLU A 65 7.83 5.45 25.45
N TRP A 66 6.94 6.35 25.01
CA TRP A 66 6.48 6.39 23.61
C TRP A 66 7.61 6.48 22.59
N PHE A 67 8.70 7.18 22.94
CA PHE A 67 9.89 7.32 22.10
C PHE A 67 11.06 6.41 22.55
N ALA A 68 10.78 5.33 23.29
CA ALA A 68 11.81 4.33 23.56
C ALA A 68 12.32 3.75 22.22
N ASN A 69 13.64 3.62 22.11
CA ASN A 69 14.31 3.27 20.85
C ASN A 69 15.55 2.39 21.13
N SER A 70 15.32 1.18 21.61
CA SER A 70 16.32 0.13 21.77
C SER A 70 15.89 -1.06 20.94
N ASP A 71 15.93 -0.93 19.60
CA ASP A 71 15.34 -1.88 18.69
C ASP A 71 16.36 -2.53 17.74
N GLY A 72 16.62 -3.82 17.92
CA GLY A 72 17.39 -4.65 16.99
C GLY A 72 18.90 -4.39 16.92
N PHE A 73 19.46 -3.55 17.81
CA PHE A 73 20.89 -3.21 17.81
C PHE A 73 21.77 -4.24 18.52
N GLY A 74 21.20 -5.17 19.26
CA GLY A 74 21.94 -6.18 20.01
C GLY A 74 22.38 -5.76 21.41
N SER A 75 21.82 -4.67 21.92
CA SER A 75 22.12 -4.15 23.27
C SER A 75 20.83 -3.74 24.03
N GLU A 76 19.73 -4.26 23.59
CA GLU A 76 18.40 -3.96 24.13
C GLU A 76 18.29 -4.47 25.58
N PRO A 77 17.78 -3.65 26.51
CA PRO A 77 17.54 -4.08 27.90
C PRO A 77 16.32 -5.02 28.01
N VAL A 78 15.44 -5.01 27.00
CA VAL A 78 14.24 -5.81 26.93
C VAL A 78 14.19 -6.57 25.59
N PRO A 79 13.93 -7.88 25.58
CA PRO A 79 13.79 -8.64 24.34
C PRO A 79 12.65 -8.10 23.46
N ASN A 80 12.92 -7.93 22.15
CA ASN A 80 11.98 -7.41 21.16
C ASN A 80 11.38 -8.57 20.34
N PHE A 81 10.86 -9.60 21.02
CA PHE A 81 10.27 -10.80 20.42
C PHE A 81 8.90 -11.09 21.03
N GLU A 82 8.09 -11.86 20.31
CA GLU A 82 6.80 -12.37 20.83
C GLU A 82 6.98 -13.40 21.95
N GLY A 83 8.13 -14.09 21.98
CA GLY A 83 8.46 -15.05 23.02
C GLY A 83 9.79 -15.77 22.81
N VAL A 84 10.26 -16.43 23.87
CA VAL A 84 11.44 -17.31 23.83
C VAL A 84 10.98 -18.75 23.64
N VAL A 85 11.44 -19.38 22.57
CA VAL A 85 11.16 -20.80 22.25
C VAL A 85 12.21 -21.70 22.91
N LYS A 86 13.46 -21.25 22.88
CA LYS A 86 14.59 -21.92 23.52
C LYS A 86 15.58 -20.89 24.02
N GLU A 87 15.90 -20.98 25.30
CA GLU A 87 16.92 -20.11 25.91
C GLU A 87 18.27 -20.27 25.25
N PRO A 88 19.09 -19.20 25.20
CA PRO A 88 20.41 -19.27 24.57
C PRO A 88 21.33 -20.25 25.29
N GLY A 89 22.09 -21.03 24.51
CA GLY A 89 23.14 -21.90 24.97
C GLY A 89 24.42 -21.15 25.38
N GLU A 90 25.49 -21.89 25.65
CA GLU A 90 26.82 -21.35 25.95
C GLU A 90 27.38 -20.46 24.82
N ASP A 91 26.99 -20.75 23.59
CA ASP A 91 27.33 -19.99 22.38
C ASP A 91 26.52 -18.68 22.23
N GLY A 92 25.56 -18.45 23.12
CA GLY A 92 24.65 -17.31 23.11
C GLY A 92 23.54 -17.42 22.07
N ILE A 93 23.38 -18.56 21.36
CA ILE A 93 22.34 -18.75 20.37
C ILE A 93 21.08 -19.31 21.03
N GLY A 94 19.98 -18.61 20.85
CA GLY A 94 18.63 -19.02 21.27
C GLY A 94 17.66 -19.15 20.10
N GLU A 95 16.43 -19.55 20.40
CA GLU A 95 15.31 -19.58 19.45
C GLU A 95 14.20 -18.65 19.94
N TYR A 96 13.81 -17.70 19.09
CA TYR A 96 12.91 -16.61 19.46
C TYR A 96 11.74 -16.55 18.48
N LEU A 97 10.54 -16.43 19.02
CA LEU A 97 9.32 -16.29 18.24
C LEU A 97 9.22 -14.84 17.73
N ILE A 98 9.32 -14.63 16.44
CA ILE A 98 9.26 -13.31 15.81
C ILE A 98 7.96 -13.05 15.04
N CYS A 99 7.14 -14.10 14.84
CA CYS A 99 5.79 -14.01 14.32
C CYS A 99 5.01 -15.27 14.74
N ASP A 100 3.82 -15.06 15.30
CA ASP A 100 2.88 -16.15 15.57
C ASP A 100 1.45 -15.61 15.43
N VAL A 101 0.78 -15.99 14.36
CA VAL A 101 -0.53 -15.47 14.03
C VAL A 101 -1.46 -16.56 13.54
N LYS A 102 -2.69 -16.56 14.08
CA LYS A 102 -3.77 -17.42 13.58
C LYS A 102 -4.28 -16.88 12.25
N GLY A 103 -4.52 -17.81 11.32
CA GLY A 103 -5.16 -17.54 10.04
C GLY A 103 -6.68 -17.58 10.06
N PRO A 104 -7.29 -17.43 8.89
CA PRO A 104 -6.63 -17.31 7.60
C PRO A 104 -5.89 -15.97 7.43
N GLY A 105 -4.77 -15.98 6.69
CA GLY A 105 -3.96 -14.78 6.55
C GLY A 105 -2.96 -14.83 5.39
N ALA A 106 -2.19 -13.75 5.23
CA ALA A 106 -1.09 -13.68 4.29
C ALA A 106 0.02 -12.73 4.78
N ILE A 107 1.28 -13.17 4.74
CA ILE A 107 2.40 -12.23 4.79
C ILE A 107 2.35 -11.39 3.51
N VAL A 108 2.42 -10.06 3.65
CA VAL A 108 2.33 -9.13 2.50
C VAL A 108 3.54 -8.24 2.37
N ARG A 109 4.35 -8.13 3.42
CA ARG A 109 5.62 -7.41 3.39
C ARG A 109 6.56 -7.96 4.46
N VAL A 110 7.83 -8.08 4.11
CA VAL A 110 8.92 -8.32 5.05
C VAL A 110 10.01 -7.26 4.84
N TRP A 111 10.80 -6.99 5.90
CA TRP A 111 11.84 -5.98 5.85
C TRP A 111 12.93 -6.28 6.87
N THR A 112 14.16 -5.97 6.52
CA THR A 112 15.29 -5.90 7.45
C THR A 112 16.29 -4.83 7.03
N ALA A 113 16.80 -4.04 7.96
CA ALA A 113 17.99 -3.23 7.75
C ALA A 113 19.24 -4.11 7.77
N ALA A 114 19.32 -5.02 8.75
CA ALA A 114 20.31 -6.08 8.88
C ALA A 114 19.82 -7.08 9.94
N ILE A 115 20.02 -8.35 9.70
CA ILE A 115 19.73 -9.43 10.65
C ILE A 115 20.74 -10.56 10.46
N LYS A 116 21.22 -11.14 11.55
CA LYS A 116 22.04 -12.36 11.52
C LYS A 116 21.22 -13.58 11.89
N GLY A 117 21.82 -14.77 11.79
CA GLY A 117 21.18 -16.03 12.15
C GLY A 117 20.27 -16.59 11.06
N SER A 118 19.37 -17.47 11.46
CA SER A 118 18.45 -18.17 10.57
C SER A 118 17.00 -18.03 11.01
N ILE A 119 16.10 -18.37 10.10
CA ILE A 119 14.64 -18.38 10.33
C ILE A 119 14.12 -19.77 9.98
N ARG A 120 13.21 -20.31 10.81
CA ARG A 120 12.30 -21.39 10.47
C ARG A 120 10.87 -20.86 10.37
N MET A 121 10.22 -21.15 9.25
CA MET A 121 8.81 -20.77 9.03
C MET A 121 7.94 -22.00 8.89
N PHE A 122 6.82 -22.01 9.61
CA PHE A 122 5.86 -23.10 9.66
C PHE A 122 4.46 -22.59 9.34
N PHE A 123 3.69 -23.39 8.60
CA PHE A 123 2.28 -23.12 8.32
C PHE A 123 1.39 -24.21 8.90
N ASP A 124 0.19 -23.83 9.33
CA ASP A 124 -0.96 -24.68 9.60
C ASP A 124 -0.67 -25.86 10.54
N GLY A 125 0.21 -25.63 11.54
CA GLY A 125 0.59 -26.63 12.52
C GLY A 125 1.55 -27.72 12.01
N ALA A 126 2.12 -27.57 10.81
CA ALA A 126 3.11 -28.50 10.29
C ALA A 126 4.32 -28.63 11.23
N LEU A 127 4.86 -29.85 11.36
CA LEU A 127 6.05 -30.14 12.16
C LEU A 127 7.33 -29.73 11.41
N GLU A 128 7.33 -29.88 10.10
CA GLU A 128 8.45 -29.50 9.24
C GLU A 128 8.30 -28.05 8.75
N PRO A 129 9.36 -27.25 8.76
CA PRO A 129 9.31 -25.89 8.27
C PRO A 129 9.20 -25.86 6.74
N VAL A 130 8.40 -24.93 6.21
CA VAL A 130 8.38 -24.64 4.77
C VAL A 130 9.63 -23.87 4.33
N TYR A 131 10.29 -23.20 5.25
CA TYR A 131 11.59 -22.54 5.07
C TYR A 131 12.45 -22.76 6.32
N ASP A 132 13.71 -23.14 6.11
CA ASP A 132 14.78 -23.19 7.12
C ASP A 132 16.08 -22.67 6.47
N GLY A 133 16.51 -21.47 6.86
CA GLY A 133 17.66 -20.83 6.22
C GLY A 133 17.97 -19.44 6.75
N SER A 134 18.82 -18.70 6.01
CA SER A 134 19.28 -17.36 6.37
C SER A 134 18.13 -16.39 6.65
N ALA A 135 18.18 -15.71 7.79
CA ALA A 135 17.20 -14.69 8.14
C ALA A 135 17.27 -13.48 7.20
N ASP A 136 18.47 -13.03 6.85
CA ASP A 136 18.68 -11.88 5.94
C ASP A 136 18.15 -12.19 4.53
N ASP A 137 18.41 -13.37 4.02
CA ASP A 137 17.93 -13.78 2.69
C ASP A 137 16.39 -13.81 2.64
N PHE A 138 15.75 -14.41 3.65
CA PHE A 138 14.29 -14.47 3.71
C PHE A 138 13.66 -13.07 3.81
N LEU A 139 14.14 -12.23 4.74
CA LEU A 139 13.54 -10.91 4.96
C LEU A 139 13.82 -9.90 3.84
N ARG A 140 14.71 -10.22 2.90
CA ARG A 140 14.98 -9.40 1.72
C ARG A 140 14.44 -9.99 0.42
N ARG A 141 14.41 -11.32 0.30
CA ARG A 141 14.22 -12.04 -0.98
C ARG A 141 13.43 -13.34 -0.80
N PRO A 142 12.28 -13.32 -0.11
CA PRO A 142 11.59 -14.57 0.26
C PRO A 142 11.32 -15.48 -0.93
N TYR A 143 10.77 -14.98 -2.04
CA TYR A 143 10.51 -15.83 -3.20
C TYR A 143 11.77 -16.43 -3.83
N SER A 144 12.90 -15.74 -3.76
CA SER A 144 14.18 -16.27 -4.25
C SER A 144 14.74 -17.40 -3.40
N THR A 145 14.33 -17.51 -2.13
CA THR A 145 14.78 -18.58 -1.21
C THR A 145 14.11 -19.91 -1.50
N PHE A 146 12.93 -19.92 -2.14
CA PHE A 146 12.20 -21.14 -2.51
C PHE A 146 12.65 -21.75 -3.85
N GLY A 147 13.68 -21.18 -4.49
CA GLY A 147 14.30 -21.73 -5.69
C GLY A 147 14.11 -20.91 -6.95
N LYS A 148 14.56 -21.48 -8.06
CA LYS A 148 14.48 -20.83 -9.37
C LYS A 148 13.16 -21.13 -10.06
N ILE A 149 12.51 -20.10 -10.60
CA ILE A 149 11.31 -20.27 -11.40
C ILE A 149 11.70 -20.76 -12.81
N PRO A 150 11.20 -21.92 -13.26
CA PRO A 150 11.53 -22.45 -14.57
C PRO A 150 11.16 -21.48 -15.71
N GLY A 151 12.10 -21.27 -16.65
CA GLY A 151 11.90 -20.41 -17.82
C GLY A 151 11.92 -18.91 -17.53
N VAL A 152 12.41 -18.51 -16.34
CA VAL A 152 12.70 -17.12 -16.00
C VAL A 152 14.22 -16.92 -16.01
N LYS A 153 14.68 -15.94 -16.78
CA LYS A 153 16.09 -15.54 -16.83
C LYS A 153 16.24 -14.17 -16.18
N GLY A 154 17.32 -14.03 -15.39
CA GLY A 154 17.66 -12.76 -14.74
C GLY A 154 16.84 -12.44 -13.47
N PRO A 155 17.03 -11.27 -12.90
CA PRO A 155 16.47 -10.88 -11.61
C PRO A 155 15.01 -10.44 -11.76
N LEU A 156 14.09 -11.39 -11.93
CA LEU A 156 12.65 -11.11 -12.12
C LEU A 156 12.05 -10.28 -10.99
N PHE A 157 12.51 -10.46 -9.77
CA PHE A 157 11.94 -9.84 -8.59
C PHE A 157 12.64 -8.55 -8.18
N GLU A 158 13.87 -8.29 -8.63
CA GLU A 158 14.66 -7.13 -8.22
C GLU A 158 14.06 -5.82 -8.76
N GLY A 159 13.90 -4.83 -7.88
CA GLY A 159 13.26 -3.56 -8.20
C GLY A 159 11.75 -3.65 -8.43
N THR A 160 11.14 -4.81 -8.20
CA THR A 160 9.70 -5.07 -8.34
C THR A 160 9.14 -5.61 -7.03
N PHE A 161 9.05 -6.92 -6.85
CA PHE A 161 8.66 -7.53 -5.58
C PHE A 161 9.72 -7.30 -4.50
N HIS A 162 11.00 -7.33 -4.86
CA HIS A 162 12.13 -7.11 -3.97
C HIS A 162 12.69 -5.70 -4.14
N GLN A 163 12.77 -4.97 -3.05
CA GLN A 163 13.45 -3.70 -2.92
C GLN A 163 14.74 -3.88 -2.12
N ARG A 164 15.52 -2.80 -1.93
CA ARG A 164 16.82 -2.89 -1.25
C ARG A 164 16.75 -3.65 0.09
N ASN A 165 15.80 -3.31 0.93
CA ASN A 165 15.68 -3.81 2.30
C ASN A 165 14.31 -4.42 2.61
N ALA A 166 13.41 -4.51 1.64
CA ALA A 166 12.05 -5.01 1.81
C ALA A 166 11.66 -5.92 0.65
N ALA A 167 10.73 -6.82 0.91
CA ALA A 167 10.05 -7.60 -0.11
C ALA A 167 8.54 -7.56 0.10
N TYR A 168 7.81 -7.62 -1.01
CA TYR A 168 6.35 -7.56 -1.07
C TYR A 168 5.79 -8.85 -1.68
N ASP A 169 6.43 -9.96 -1.37
CA ASP A 169 6.04 -11.30 -1.81
C ASP A 169 4.83 -11.77 -1.00
N PRO A 170 3.63 -11.93 -1.58
CA PRO A 170 2.48 -12.42 -0.82
C PRO A 170 2.62 -13.92 -0.53
N ILE A 171 2.52 -14.30 0.75
CA ILE A 171 2.66 -15.67 1.22
C ILE A 171 1.43 -15.99 2.08
N PRO A 172 0.35 -16.56 1.49
CA PRO A 172 -0.88 -16.90 2.22
C PRO A 172 -0.74 -18.17 3.06
N PHE A 173 -1.55 -18.26 4.12
CA PHE A 173 -1.69 -19.43 5.00
C PHE A 173 -3.15 -19.56 5.49
N ALA A 174 -3.64 -20.80 5.62
CA ALA A 174 -5.03 -21.08 5.96
C ALA A 174 -5.32 -20.99 7.47
N GLU A 175 -4.46 -21.56 8.32
CA GLU A 175 -4.77 -21.72 9.75
C GLU A 175 -3.79 -20.97 10.67
N ARG A 176 -2.48 -20.97 10.36
CA ARG A 176 -1.47 -20.35 11.21
C ARG A 176 -0.17 -20.10 10.46
N CYS A 177 0.47 -18.97 10.74
CA CYS A 177 1.87 -18.72 10.38
C CYS A 177 2.69 -18.54 11.66
N ARG A 178 3.79 -19.30 11.77
CA ARG A 178 4.74 -19.22 12.87
C ARG A 178 6.15 -19.08 12.33
N ILE A 179 6.87 -18.05 12.77
CA ILE A 179 8.26 -17.79 12.37
C ILE A 179 9.12 -17.70 13.61
N VAL A 180 10.18 -18.54 13.65
CA VAL A 180 11.17 -18.60 14.72
C VAL A 180 12.49 -18.11 14.18
N TRP A 181 13.08 -17.10 14.80
CA TRP A 181 14.45 -16.67 14.56
C TRP A 181 15.41 -17.42 15.47
N ILE A 182 16.54 -17.87 14.92
CA ILE A 182 17.59 -18.59 15.61
C ILE A 182 18.86 -17.76 15.50
N GLY A 183 19.27 -17.17 16.60
CA GLY A 183 20.40 -16.24 16.58
C GLY A 183 20.82 -15.80 17.97
N ASN A 184 21.85 -14.94 18.00
CA ASN A 184 22.36 -14.33 19.23
C ASN A 184 21.73 -12.93 19.36
N VAL A 185 20.96 -12.69 20.41
CA VAL A 185 20.31 -11.38 20.70
C VAL A 185 21.29 -10.23 20.86
N ARG A 186 22.58 -10.50 21.09
CA ARG A 186 23.64 -9.48 21.14
C ARG A 186 24.10 -9.03 19.75
N GLU A 187 23.64 -9.67 18.71
CA GLU A 187 23.91 -9.29 17.32
C GLU A 187 22.73 -8.52 16.73
N ILE A 188 22.98 -7.77 15.64
CA ILE A 188 21.95 -7.02 14.93
C ILE A 188 20.83 -7.96 14.46
N HIS A 189 19.56 -7.58 14.75
CA HIS A 189 18.39 -8.39 14.42
C HIS A 189 17.14 -7.53 14.12
N PHE A 190 17.28 -6.54 13.22
CA PHE A 190 16.14 -5.77 12.76
C PHE A 190 15.21 -6.62 11.90
N TYR A 191 13.90 -6.61 12.18
CA TYR A 191 12.90 -7.24 11.34
C TYR A 191 11.57 -6.51 11.39
N GLN A 192 10.81 -6.59 10.28
CA GLN A 192 9.40 -6.27 10.22
C GLN A 192 8.72 -7.32 9.35
N ILE A 193 7.60 -7.86 9.82
CA ILE A 193 6.76 -8.83 9.11
C ILE A 193 5.33 -8.30 9.18
N GLN A 194 4.76 -7.93 8.03
CA GLN A 194 3.38 -7.44 7.95
C GLN A 194 2.49 -8.55 7.42
N VAL A 195 1.41 -8.78 8.13
CA VAL A 195 0.46 -9.86 7.86
C VAL A 195 -0.95 -9.29 7.74
N ARG A 196 -1.67 -9.63 6.66
CA ARG A 196 -3.12 -9.49 6.58
C ARG A 196 -3.75 -10.68 7.33
N CYS A 197 -4.63 -10.38 8.26
CA CYS A 197 -5.46 -11.37 8.95
C CYS A 197 -6.88 -11.21 8.44
N TYR A 198 -7.38 -12.18 7.72
CA TYR A 198 -8.73 -12.19 7.15
C TYR A 198 -9.76 -12.62 8.19
N GLU A 199 -11.05 -12.40 7.89
CA GLU A 199 -12.14 -12.96 8.67
C GLU A 199 -12.06 -14.51 8.67
N PRO A 200 -12.53 -15.18 9.75
CA PRO A 200 -12.37 -16.63 9.91
C PRO A 200 -12.97 -17.50 8.79
N GLU A 201 -13.97 -16.97 8.09
CA GLU A 201 -14.69 -17.65 7.01
C GLU A 201 -14.01 -17.50 5.63
N ALA A 202 -12.92 -16.73 5.54
CA ALA A 202 -12.21 -16.53 4.30
C ALA A 202 -11.54 -17.83 3.84
N ASP A 203 -11.76 -18.20 2.60
CA ASP A 203 -11.12 -19.36 1.96
C ASP A 203 -9.73 -18.97 1.49
N VAL A 204 -8.69 -19.40 2.22
CA VAL A 204 -7.28 -19.11 1.93
C VAL A 204 -6.53 -20.41 1.69
N VAL A 205 -5.87 -20.49 0.53
CA VAL A 205 -5.02 -21.63 0.17
C VAL A 205 -3.58 -21.34 0.58
N THR A 206 -3.05 -22.18 1.47
CA THR A 206 -1.69 -22.05 1.99
C THR A 206 -0.64 -22.15 0.89
N PHE A 207 0.29 -21.22 0.91
CA PHE A 207 1.43 -21.14 -0.01
C PHE A 207 2.24 -22.44 -0.02
N GLN A 208 2.60 -22.85 -1.24
CA GLN A 208 3.59 -23.92 -1.47
C GLN A 208 4.68 -23.39 -2.40
N PRO A 209 5.96 -23.82 -2.27
CA PRO A 209 7.04 -23.39 -3.16
C PRO A 209 6.72 -23.55 -4.65
N GLU A 210 5.93 -24.57 -5.01
CA GLU A 210 5.46 -24.87 -6.37
C GLU A 210 4.54 -23.78 -6.95
N ASP A 211 3.94 -22.95 -6.10
CA ASP A 211 3.09 -21.83 -6.53
C ASP A 211 3.87 -20.84 -7.40
N LEU A 212 5.15 -20.66 -7.15
CA LEU A 212 6.01 -19.81 -7.97
C LEU A 212 6.09 -20.30 -9.43
N THR A 213 6.03 -21.61 -9.64
CA THR A 213 5.94 -22.21 -10.98
C THR A 213 4.52 -22.16 -11.53
N LYS A 214 3.54 -22.47 -10.71
CA LYS A 214 2.10 -22.46 -11.07
C LYS A 214 1.67 -21.06 -11.54
N TYR A 215 2.01 -20.02 -10.81
CA TYR A 215 1.62 -18.63 -11.08
C TYR A 215 2.69 -17.81 -11.82
N ARG A 216 3.67 -18.45 -12.45
CA ARG A 216 4.78 -17.77 -13.15
C ARG A 216 4.34 -16.73 -14.21
N LYS A 217 3.16 -16.92 -14.84
CA LYS A 217 2.63 -15.98 -15.83
C LYS A 217 2.19 -14.69 -15.15
N ASP A 218 1.51 -14.78 -14.01
CA ASP A 218 1.07 -13.64 -13.22
C ASP A 218 2.29 -12.91 -12.65
N ILE A 219 3.25 -13.64 -12.08
CA ILE A 219 4.52 -13.07 -11.58
C ILE A 219 5.21 -12.26 -12.68
N LYS A 220 5.36 -12.82 -13.90
CA LYS A 220 5.99 -12.11 -15.03
C LYS A 220 5.21 -10.85 -15.44
N LYS A 221 3.88 -10.94 -15.52
CA LYS A 221 3.02 -9.81 -15.87
C LYS A 221 3.14 -8.70 -14.83
N VAL A 222 3.02 -9.04 -13.55
CA VAL A 222 3.08 -8.10 -12.43
C VAL A 222 4.48 -7.48 -12.35
N SER A 223 5.54 -8.28 -12.39
CA SER A 223 6.92 -7.78 -12.40
C SER A 223 7.17 -6.79 -13.55
N LYS A 224 6.66 -7.08 -14.77
CA LYS A 224 6.78 -6.16 -15.90
C LYS A 224 6.10 -4.82 -15.62
N ILE A 225 4.91 -4.83 -15.03
CA ILE A 225 4.18 -3.59 -14.70
C ILE A 225 4.91 -2.83 -13.58
N LEU A 226 5.32 -3.53 -12.51
CA LEU A 226 6.02 -2.92 -11.38
C LEU A 226 7.38 -2.33 -11.77
N SER A 227 8.07 -2.92 -12.76
CA SER A 227 9.37 -2.40 -13.21
C SER A 227 9.28 -1.05 -13.92
N ASN A 228 8.18 -0.79 -14.62
CA ASN A 228 7.91 0.49 -15.28
C ASN A 228 6.40 0.69 -15.43
N PRO A 229 5.70 1.15 -14.36
CA PRO A 229 4.26 1.38 -14.40
C PRO A 229 3.83 2.37 -15.48
N ASP A 230 4.63 3.38 -15.77
CA ASP A 230 4.26 4.41 -16.76
C ASP A 230 4.07 3.82 -18.17
N GLU A 231 4.96 2.94 -18.58
CA GLU A 231 4.91 2.30 -19.90
C GLU A 231 4.01 1.05 -19.93
N ASN A 232 3.94 0.30 -18.84
CA ASN A 232 3.34 -1.03 -18.84
C ASN A 232 1.94 -1.11 -18.19
N TRP A 233 1.47 0.01 -17.61
CA TRP A 233 0.13 0.03 -17.01
C TRP A 233 -0.96 -0.16 -18.05
N VAL A 234 -1.94 -1.01 -17.74
CA VAL A 234 -3.10 -1.26 -18.60
C VAL A 234 -4.34 -0.77 -17.89
N TYR A 235 -4.99 0.22 -18.45
CA TYR A 235 -6.28 0.71 -17.98
C TYR A 235 -7.41 -0.23 -18.42
N SER A 236 -8.42 -0.41 -17.57
CA SER A 236 -9.57 -1.24 -17.90
C SER A 236 -10.64 -0.48 -18.69
N SER A 237 -10.57 0.84 -18.71
CA SER A 237 -11.51 1.71 -19.40
C SER A 237 -11.50 1.47 -20.93
N SER A 238 -12.70 1.38 -21.49
CA SER A 238 -12.95 1.46 -22.95
C SER A 238 -13.36 2.86 -23.40
N GLU A 239 -13.47 3.83 -22.47
CA GLU A 239 -13.85 5.21 -22.77
C GLU A 239 -12.67 6.01 -23.34
N ASN A 240 -12.97 7.10 -24.04
CA ASN A 240 -11.94 8.03 -24.52
C ASN A 240 -11.49 8.95 -23.38
N ALA A 241 -10.20 9.29 -23.39
CA ALA A 241 -9.69 10.30 -22.48
C ALA A 241 -10.29 11.67 -22.79
N ILE A 242 -10.65 12.42 -21.76
CA ILE A 242 -11.18 13.78 -21.84
C ILE A 242 -10.04 14.75 -21.54
N SER A 243 -9.78 15.67 -22.47
CA SER A 243 -8.71 16.67 -22.33
C SER A 243 -9.10 17.76 -21.33
N ILE A 244 -8.11 18.23 -20.60
CA ILE A 244 -8.16 19.43 -19.76
C ILE A 244 -7.19 20.45 -20.32
N ALA A 245 -7.64 21.69 -20.50
CA ALA A 245 -6.80 22.83 -20.85
C ALA A 245 -7.43 24.09 -20.24
N ALA A 246 -6.75 24.75 -19.32
CA ALA A 246 -7.24 25.95 -18.66
C ALA A 246 -6.07 26.87 -18.28
N THR A 247 -6.33 28.17 -18.33
CA THR A 247 -5.45 29.20 -17.77
C THR A 247 -6.19 29.91 -16.65
N ILE A 248 -5.67 29.80 -15.44
CA ILE A 248 -6.31 30.26 -14.21
C ILE A 248 -5.60 31.52 -13.76
N SER A 249 -6.34 32.65 -13.69
CA SER A 249 -5.82 33.93 -13.23
C SER A 249 -5.50 33.92 -11.72
N PRO A 250 -4.66 34.84 -11.24
CA PRO A 250 -4.42 35.02 -9.81
C PRO A 250 -5.72 35.18 -9.01
N GLY A 251 -5.89 34.37 -7.95
CA GLY A 251 -7.08 34.40 -7.07
C GLY A 251 -8.34 33.77 -7.67
N GLU A 252 -8.27 33.21 -8.88
CA GLU A 252 -9.41 32.56 -9.55
C GLU A 252 -9.55 31.09 -9.10
N VAL A 253 -10.81 30.64 -8.98
CA VAL A 253 -11.18 29.22 -8.86
C VAL A 253 -11.94 28.84 -10.13
N GLN A 254 -11.42 27.86 -10.88
CA GLN A 254 -12.03 27.43 -12.14
C GLN A 254 -12.41 25.95 -12.10
N GLU A 255 -13.68 25.63 -12.44
CA GLU A 255 -14.10 24.26 -12.74
C GLU A 255 -13.57 23.88 -14.13
N VAL A 256 -12.63 22.91 -14.16
CA VAL A 256 -11.97 22.48 -15.41
C VAL A 256 -12.55 21.18 -15.97
N LEU A 257 -13.33 20.46 -15.15
CA LEU A 257 -14.03 19.24 -15.56
C LEU A 257 -15.26 19.02 -14.69
N LYS A 258 -16.34 18.55 -15.33
CA LYS A 258 -17.51 17.97 -14.66
C LYS A 258 -17.91 16.68 -15.38
N LEU A 259 -18.19 15.64 -14.62
CA LEU A 259 -18.70 14.36 -15.10
C LEU A 259 -19.96 13.96 -14.34
N ASP A 260 -20.93 13.39 -15.05
CA ASP A 260 -22.10 12.78 -14.44
C ASP A 260 -21.85 11.28 -14.20
N GLY A 261 -22.37 10.78 -13.08
CA GLY A 261 -22.20 9.39 -12.63
C GLY A 261 -23.44 8.50 -12.82
N PRO A 262 -23.38 7.25 -12.38
CA PRO A 262 -22.25 6.64 -11.70
C PRO A 262 -21.09 6.30 -12.64
N LYS A 263 -19.87 6.65 -12.24
CA LYS A 263 -18.62 6.39 -12.99
C LYS A 263 -17.43 6.38 -12.05
N THR A 264 -16.26 6.16 -12.61
CA THR A 264 -14.97 6.36 -11.91
C THR A 264 -13.97 7.06 -12.81
N LEU A 265 -12.93 7.67 -12.23
CA LEU A 265 -11.71 8.00 -12.95
C LEU A 265 -10.69 6.89 -12.72
N GLU A 266 -10.04 6.40 -13.78
CA GLU A 266 -8.91 5.47 -13.70
C GLU A 266 -7.57 6.16 -13.90
N ARG A 267 -7.58 7.39 -14.44
CA ARG A 267 -6.37 8.20 -14.61
C ARG A 267 -6.71 9.67 -14.52
N LEU A 268 -5.87 10.40 -13.79
CA LEU A 268 -5.76 11.86 -13.87
C LEU A 268 -4.31 12.18 -14.24
N SER A 269 -4.09 12.83 -15.39
CA SER A 269 -2.77 13.25 -15.83
C SER A 269 -2.77 14.74 -16.09
N LEU A 270 -1.88 15.49 -15.43
CA LEU A 270 -1.79 16.95 -15.53
C LEU A 270 -0.35 17.41 -15.73
N LYS A 271 -0.21 18.56 -16.38
CA LYS A 271 1.04 19.29 -16.54
C LYS A 271 0.80 20.77 -16.32
N VAL A 272 1.67 21.41 -15.54
CA VAL A 272 1.56 22.82 -15.16
C VAL A 272 2.60 23.64 -15.90
N TYR A 273 2.18 24.82 -16.39
CA TYR A 273 3.04 25.81 -17.01
C TYR A 273 2.86 27.14 -16.30
N ALA A 274 3.94 27.72 -15.83
CA ALA A 274 4.01 29.00 -15.17
C ALA A 274 5.42 29.59 -15.34
N LYS A 275 5.56 30.90 -15.11
CA LYS A 275 6.86 31.57 -15.12
C LYS A 275 7.74 31.07 -13.96
N ASP A 276 7.16 30.96 -12.77
CA ASP A 276 7.75 30.31 -11.60
C ASP A 276 6.98 29.00 -11.33
N LEU A 277 7.50 27.90 -11.91
CA LEU A 277 6.84 26.61 -11.84
C LEU A 277 6.78 26.05 -10.40
N ASP A 278 7.85 26.22 -9.62
CA ASP A 278 7.93 25.69 -8.26
C ASP A 278 6.88 26.35 -7.37
N LYS A 279 6.74 27.67 -7.49
CA LYS A 279 5.72 28.45 -6.81
C LYS A 279 4.31 28.07 -7.27
N ALA A 280 4.10 27.93 -8.57
CA ALA A 280 2.80 27.57 -9.14
C ALA A 280 2.33 26.17 -8.67
N LEU A 281 3.24 25.18 -8.62
CA LEU A 281 2.94 23.83 -8.12
C LEU A 281 2.51 23.80 -6.66
N ARG A 282 2.95 24.77 -5.85
CA ARG A 282 2.60 24.91 -4.42
C ARG A 282 1.36 25.80 -4.19
N GLN A 283 1.08 26.75 -5.06
CA GLN A 283 0.01 27.74 -4.89
C GLN A 283 -1.23 27.44 -5.72
N THR A 284 -1.18 26.48 -6.65
CA THR A 284 -2.37 25.99 -7.35
C THR A 284 -2.92 24.78 -6.62
N ILE A 285 -4.13 24.93 -6.05
CA ILE A 285 -4.79 23.87 -5.28
C ILE A 285 -5.66 23.05 -6.22
N LEU A 286 -5.37 21.75 -6.29
CA LEU A 286 -6.25 20.78 -6.93
C LEU A 286 -7.36 20.39 -5.96
N GLN A 287 -8.62 20.52 -6.42
CA GLN A 287 -9.78 20.03 -5.69
C GLN A 287 -10.54 19.04 -6.58
N ILE A 288 -10.88 17.87 -6.01
CA ILE A 288 -11.78 16.89 -6.63
C ILE A 288 -12.98 16.73 -5.71
N VAL A 289 -14.16 17.08 -6.21
CA VAL A 289 -15.41 17.06 -5.48
C VAL A 289 -16.31 16.00 -6.08
N CYS A 290 -16.64 14.97 -5.29
CA CYS A 290 -17.56 13.92 -5.66
C CYS A 290 -18.92 14.14 -5.00
N ASP A 291 -20.00 13.82 -5.74
CA ASP A 291 -21.37 13.71 -5.24
C ASP A 291 -21.87 14.96 -4.49
N GLU A 292 -21.51 16.12 -5.01
CA GLU A 292 -21.95 17.44 -4.51
C GLU A 292 -21.59 17.73 -3.04
N TYR A 293 -20.54 17.06 -2.52
CA TYR A 293 -20.05 17.38 -1.18
C TYR A 293 -19.62 18.85 -1.09
N PRO A 294 -19.81 19.49 0.08
CA PRO A 294 -19.52 20.93 0.25
C PRO A 294 -18.03 21.28 0.17
N TRP A 295 -17.15 20.27 0.22
CA TRP A 295 -15.70 20.42 0.06
C TRP A 295 -15.11 19.22 -0.71
N GLY A 296 -13.98 19.42 -1.37
CA GLY A 296 -13.31 18.36 -2.13
C GLY A 296 -12.89 17.19 -1.27
N GLN A 297 -13.14 15.97 -1.73
CA GLN A 297 -12.54 14.76 -1.19
C GLN A 297 -11.02 14.77 -1.38
N VAL A 298 -10.54 15.34 -2.49
CA VAL A 298 -9.14 15.71 -2.69
C VAL A 298 -9.01 17.22 -2.56
N GLN A 299 -8.04 17.67 -1.75
CA GLN A 299 -7.70 19.07 -1.58
C GLN A 299 -6.21 19.17 -1.20
N SER A 300 -5.39 19.59 -2.15
CA SER A 300 -3.94 19.64 -2.00
C SER A 300 -3.33 20.58 -3.03
N PRO A 301 -2.18 21.22 -2.74
CA PRO A 301 -1.35 21.79 -3.79
C PRO A 301 -1.09 20.75 -4.89
N ILE A 302 -1.15 21.17 -6.15
CA ILE A 302 -1.10 20.23 -7.27
C ILE A 302 0.21 19.42 -7.30
N GLY A 303 1.35 20.04 -7.04
CA GLY A 303 2.64 19.35 -6.98
C GLY A 303 2.73 18.34 -5.83
N ASP A 304 2.17 18.68 -4.66
CA ASP A 304 2.16 17.80 -3.49
C ASP A 304 1.22 16.61 -3.68
N PHE A 305 0.06 16.80 -4.34
CA PHE A 305 -0.85 15.70 -4.64
C PHE A 305 -0.18 14.58 -5.45
N PHE A 306 0.61 14.96 -6.44
CA PHE A 306 1.33 13.98 -7.26
C PHE A 306 2.68 13.56 -6.65
N GLY A 307 3.11 14.14 -5.53
CA GLY A 307 4.41 13.86 -4.93
C GLY A 307 5.59 14.47 -5.69
N ALA A 308 5.36 15.46 -6.55
CA ALA A 308 6.40 16.10 -7.35
C ALA A 308 7.23 17.12 -6.57
N ALA A 309 6.62 17.78 -5.58
CA ALA A 309 7.19 18.94 -4.88
C ALA A 309 8.47 18.63 -4.07
N PRO A 310 9.38 19.60 -3.83
CA PRO A 310 9.38 20.93 -4.44
C PRO A 310 9.82 20.84 -5.90
N GLY A 311 9.11 21.59 -6.78
CA GLY A 311 9.36 21.54 -8.23
C GLY A 311 8.96 20.21 -8.86
N ILE A 312 9.67 19.80 -9.91
CA ILE A 312 9.47 18.51 -10.57
C ILE A 312 10.58 17.56 -10.17
N ASN A 313 10.23 16.57 -9.35
CA ASN A 313 11.10 15.47 -8.96
C ASN A 313 10.58 14.17 -9.58
N PRO A 314 11.19 13.69 -10.67
CA PRO A 314 10.71 12.53 -11.40
C PRO A 314 10.78 11.25 -10.57
N PHE A 315 9.70 10.46 -10.59
CA PHE A 315 9.66 9.09 -10.08
C PHE A 315 8.55 8.30 -10.79
N ASN A 316 8.62 6.98 -10.66
CA ASN A 316 7.66 6.07 -11.28
C ASN A 316 7.24 4.99 -10.28
N SER A 317 5.97 5.01 -9.90
CA SER A 317 5.35 4.02 -9.01
C SER A 317 3.97 3.63 -9.52
N VAL A 318 3.39 2.57 -8.96
CA VAL A 318 2.05 2.12 -9.39
C VAL A 318 1.01 3.23 -9.26
N PRO A 319 0.83 3.89 -8.09
CA PRO A 319 -0.22 4.90 -7.96
C PRO A 319 0.11 6.22 -8.64
N PHE A 320 1.39 6.61 -8.70
CA PHE A 320 1.80 7.90 -9.24
C PHE A 320 3.05 7.80 -10.11
N THR A 321 3.07 8.63 -11.13
CA THR A 321 4.27 8.91 -11.93
C THR A 321 4.45 10.42 -12.07
N VAL A 322 5.67 10.88 -11.88
CA VAL A 322 6.12 12.23 -12.28
C VAL A 322 7.19 12.06 -13.34
N ALA A 323 6.84 12.42 -14.56
CA ALA A 323 7.75 12.29 -15.69
C ALA A 323 8.78 13.44 -15.74
N PRO A 324 9.97 13.24 -16.35
CA PRO A 324 10.98 14.29 -16.47
C PRO A 324 10.52 15.54 -17.22
N ASP A 325 9.51 15.41 -18.08
CA ASP A 325 8.93 16.54 -18.82
C ASP A 325 7.92 17.36 -18.00
N GLY A 326 7.67 16.97 -16.75
CA GLY A 326 6.72 17.60 -15.82
C GLY A 326 5.29 17.07 -15.90
N THR A 327 5.03 16.05 -16.69
CA THR A 327 3.74 15.37 -16.70
C THR A 327 3.58 14.54 -15.41
N MET A 328 2.49 14.76 -14.71
CA MET A 328 2.17 14.09 -13.42
C MET A 328 0.92 13.24 -13.60
N THR A 329 0.99 11.96 -13.28
CA THR A 329 -0.10 10.99 -13.47
C THR A 329 -0.47 10.32 -12.16
N CYS A 330 -1.77 10.29 -11.84
CA CYS A 330 -2.39 9.52 -10.76
C CYS A 330 -3.21 8.38 -11.36
N ARG A 331 -3.02 7.15 -10.80
CA ARG A 331 -3.74 5.93 -11.19
C ARG A 331 -4.66 5.41 -10.09
N PHE A 332 -4.81 6.14 -8.99
CA PHE A 332 -5.86 5.80 -8.03
C PHE A 332 -7.22 5.90 -8.68
N VAL A 333 -7.99 4.85 -8.52
CA VAL A 333 -9.38 4.80 -9.01
C VAL A 333 -10.26 5.66 -8.10
N MET A 334 -11.05 6.57 -8.69
CA MET A 334 -11.85 7.56 -7.97
C MET A 334 -13.32 7.42 -8.34
N PRO A 335 -14.07 6.49 -7.71
CA PRO A 335 -15.48 6.29 -8.03
C PRO A 335 -16.38 7.39 -7.43
N PHE A 336 -17.51 7.61 -8.09
CA PHE A 336 -18.55 8.54 -7.65
C PHE A 336 -19.93 8.07 -8.09
N ALA A 337 -20.96 8.37 -7.27
CA ALA A 337 -22.33 7.93 -7.49
C ALA A 337 -23.11 8.85 -8.44
N LYS A 338 -22.94 10.17 -8.28
CA LYS A 338 -23.75 11.16 -8.99
C LYS A 338 -22.94 12.07 -9.89
N SER A 339 -21.86 12.62 -9.38
CA SER A 339 -21.03 13.59 -10.11
C SER A 339 -19.61 13.66 -9.57
N LEU A 340 -18.70 14.05 -10.45
CA LEU A 340 -17.35 14.44 -10.08
C LEU A 340 -17.00 15.76 -10.77
N LYS A 341 -16.40 16.67 -9.99
CA LYS A 341 -15.85 17.95 -10.49
C LYS A 341 -14.38 18.05 -10.15
N ILE A 342 -13.61 18.59 -11.07
CA ILE A 342 -12.23 19.01 -10.84
C ILE A 342 -12.17 20.53 -10.91
N LEU A 343 -11.68 21.14 -9.83
CA LEU A 343 -11.46 22.57 -9.74
C LEU A 343 -9.97 22.85 -9.51
N LEU A 344 -9.50 23.94 -10.07
CA LEU A 344 -8.18 24.49 -9.85
C LEU A 344 -8.33 25.88 -9.22
N ASP A 345 -7.73 26.07 -8.05
CA ASP A 345 -7.75 27.31 -7.27
C ASP A 345 -6.33 27.90 -7.28
N ASN A 346 -6.13 28.95 -8.05
CA ASN A 346 -4.83 29.63 -8.14
C ASN A 346 -4.71 30.69 -7.04
N ARG A 347 -4.00 30.34 -5.99
CA ARG A 347 -3.69 31.24 -4.86
C ARG A 347 -2.40 32.02 -5.03
N GLY A 348 -1.75 31.88 -6.20
CA GLY A 348 -0.56 32.61 -6.58
C GLY A 348 -0.88 34.02 -7.08
N ASP A 349 0.18 34.74 -7.44
CA ASP A 349 0.16 36.11 -7.96
C ASP A 349 0.39 36.17 -9.47
N GLU A 350 0.60 35.03 -10.12
CA GLU A 350 0.77 34.89 -11.58
C GLU A 350 -0.27 33.91 -12.16
N ALA A 351 -0.63 34.11 -13.44
CA ALA A 351 -1.49 33.16 -14.14
C ALA A 351 -0.80 31.80 -14.33
N VAL A 352 -1.57 30.74 -14.18
CA VAL A 352 -1.10 29.34 -14.31
C VAL A 352 -1.87 28.65 -15.41
N THR A 353 -1.18 28.03 -16.35
CA THR A 353 -1.81 27.19 -17.37
C THR A 353 -1.63 25.72 -17.00
N VAL A 354 -2.75 24.99 -16.97
CA VAL A 354 -2.76 23.55 -16.70
C VAL A 354 -3.34 22.83 -17.91
N THR A 355 -2.61 21.83 -18.39
CA THR A 355 -3.08 20.92 -19.46
C THR A 355 -3.04 19.49 -18.99
N GLY A 356 -3.80 18.62 -19.63
CA GLY A 356 -3.79 17.20 -19.28
C GLY A 356 -5.00 16.46 -19.77
N SER A 357 -5.29 15.34 -19.11
CA SER A 357 -6.47 14.52 -19.42
C SER A 357 -6.90 13.67 -18.24
N VAL A 358 -8.17 13.29 -18.24
CA VAL A 358 -8.72 12.25 -17.39
C VAL A 358 -9.18 11.08 -18.23
N LEU A 359 -9.13 9.87 -17.66
CA LEU A 359 -9.71 8.69 -18.26
C LEU A 359 -10.86 8.21 -17.38
N PRO A 360 -12.13 8.48 -17.75
CA PRO A 360 -13.29 7.94 -17.07
C PRO A 360 -13.48 6.46 -17.42
N ALA A 361 -14.21 5.75 -16.57
CA ALA A 361 -14.60 4.37 -16.79
C ALA A 361 -15.98 4.08 -16.21
N ALA A 362 -16.63 3.06 -16.73
CA ALA A 362 -17.85 2.53 -16.15
C ALA A 362 -17.60 2.01 -14.73
N TYR A 363 -18.51 2.33 -13.81
CA TYR A 363 -18.49 1.88 -12.42
C TYR A 363 -19.90 1.77 -11.89
N THR A 364 -20.19 0.71 -11.14
CA THR A 364 -21.46 0.55 -10.45
C THR A 364 -21.27 0.93 -8.99
N TRP A 365 -21.83 2.06 -8.59
CA TRP A 365 -21.75 2.51 -7.21
C TRP A 365 -22.63 1.62 -6.32
N ASN A 366 -22.03 1.08 -5.26
CA ASN A 366 -22.73 0.40 -4.19
C ASN A 366 -22.56 1.20 -2.90
N GLY A 367 -23.66 1.65 -2.30
CA GLY A 367 -23.63 2.50 -1.10
C GLY A 367 -23.04 1.83 0.15
N GLU A 368 -22.92 0.50 0.15
CA GLU A 368 -22.38 -0.28 1.28
C GLU A 368 -20.88 -0.57 1.13
N THR A 369 -20.40 -0.73 -0.10
CA THR A 369 -19.02 -1.18 -0.36
C THR A 369 -18.14 -0.13 -1.02
N SER A 370 -18.70 0.75 -1.87
CA SER A 370 -17.92 1.73 -2.61
C SER A 370 -17.38 2.85 -1.75
N MET A 371 -16.14 3.26 -2.03
CA MET A 371 -15.43 4.30 -1.29
C MET A 371 -15.01 5.45 -2.20
N HIS A 372 -15.21 6.69 -1.77
CA HIS A 372 -14.57 7.83 -2.40
C HIS A 372 -13.06 7.84 -2.11
N PHE A 373 -12.25 8.11 -3.12
CA PHE A 373 -10.84 8.43 -2.90
C PHE A 373 -10.73 9.77 -2.18
N ARG A 374 -9.87 9.85 -1.16
CA ARG A 374 -9.64 11.05 -0.36
C ARG A 374 -8.15 11.34 -0.25
N ALA A 375 -7.78 12.60 -0.42
CA ALA A 375 -6.43 13.06 -0.15
C ALA A 375 -6.47 14.40 0.59
N ARG A 376 -5.59 14.56 1.58
CA ARG A 376 -5.43 15.78 2.35
C ARG A 376 -3.96 16.18 2.36
N TRP A 377 -3.76 17.47 2.41
CA TRP A 377 -2.44 18.07 2.54
C TRP A 377 -2.29 18.70 3.92
N ARG A 378 -1.11 18.57 4.47
CA ARG A 378 -0.69 19.22 5.71
C ARG A 378 0.71 19.76 5.54
N VAL A 379 0.99 20.89 6.18
CA VAL A 379 2.34 21.43 6.33
C VAL A 379 2.57 21.79 7.78
N ASP A 380 3.75 21.44 8.29
CA ASP A 380 4.24 21.86 9.58
C ASP A 380 5.50 22.70 9.34
N HIS A 381 5.53 23.92 9.88
CA HIS A 381 6.64 24.83 9.77
C HIS A 381 7.43 24.87 11.09
N ASP A 382 8.66 25.34 11.02
CA ASP A 382 9.49 25.65 12.19
C ASP A 382 9.72 24.44 13.12
N LEU A 383 9.78 23.25 12.53
CA LEU A 383 10.10 22.03 13.25
C LEU A 383 11.56 22.08 13.71
N VAL A 384 11.78 21.86 15.00
CA VAL A 384 13.12 21.80 15.58
C VAL A 384 13.49 20.36 15.85
N ALA A 385 14.49 19.85 15.12
CA ALA A 385 15.05 18.53 15.40
C ALA A 385 15.86 18.59 16.70
N SER A 386 15.48 17.78 17.68
CA SER A 386 16.14 17.73 18.98
C SER A 386 16.04 16.33 19.58
N ASN A 387 17.15 15.80 20.08
CA ASN A 387 17.14 14.55 20.84
C ASN A 387 16.40 14.65 22.19
N GLN A 388 16.10 15.87 22.64
CA GLN A 388 15.44 16.13 23.92
C GLN A 388 13.95 16.45 23.75
N ALA A 389 13.51 16.80 22.53
CA ALA A 389 12.14 17.15 22.20
C ALA A 389 11.74 16.45 20.91
N VAL A 390 11.52 15.14 20.98
CA VAL A 390 11.04 14.33 19.86
C VAL A 390 9.60 14.72 19.54
N GLN A 391 9.32 14.95 18.27
CA GLN A 391 7.97 15.27 17.79
C GLN A 391 7.42 14.11 16.96
N ASP A 392 6.22 13.71 17.29
CA ASP A 392 5.47 12.71 16.51
C ASP A 392 4.63 13.42 15.46
N MET A 393 4.67 12.91 14.21
CA MET A 393 3.93 13.47 13.08
C MET A 393 2.89 12.46 12.61
N PRO A 394 1.61 12.62 12.98
CA PRO A 394 0.57 11.72 12.49
C PRO A 394 0.35 11.91 10.99
N TYR A 395 0.48 10.83 10.21
CA TYR A 395 0.18 10.84 8.78
C TYR A 395 -1.31 10.76 8.47
N LEU A 396 -2.07 10.08 9.33
CA LEU A 396 -3.51 9.97 9.20
C LEU A 396 -4.18 10.01 10.57
N ILE A 397 -5.19 10.86 10.70
CA ILE A 397 -6.18 10.81 11.78
C ILE A 397 -7.54 10.72 11.11
N ALA A 398 -8.22 9.60 11.23
CA ALA A 398 -9.51 9.35 10.60
C ALA A 398 -10.48 8.63 11.54
N ASN A 399 -11.75 8.98 11.43
CA ASN A 399 -12.86 8.28 12.08
C ASN A 399 -13.72 7.63 11.00
N GLY A 400 -14.05 6.36 11.17
CA GLY A 400 -14.87 5.61 10.23
C GLY A 400 -14.13 4.42 9.64
N LYS A 401 -14.68 3.88 8.56
CA LYS A 401 -14.18 2.70 7.85
C LYS A 401 -13.54 3.13 6.52
N GLY A 402 -12.40 2.57 6.18
CA GLY A 402 -11.69 2.89 4.93
C GLY A 402 -10.43 2.08 4.77
N VAL A 403 -9.72 2.27 3.67
CA VAL A 403 -8.42 1.68 3.38
C VAL A 403 -7.38 2.80 3.28
N TYR A 404 -6.35 2.74 4.11
CA TYR A 404 -5.21 3.66 4.03
C TYR A 404 -4.27 3.21 2.91
N VAL A 405 -4.09 4.07 1.90
CA VAL A 405 -3.35 3.73 0.67
C VAL A 405 -1.96 4.37 0.61
N GLY A 406 -1.59 5.18 1.60
CA GLY A 406 -0.24 5.71 1.70
C GLY A 406 -0.15 7.21 2.01
N THR A 407 1.09 7.67 2.15
CA THR A 407 1.46 9.06 2.41
C THR A 407 2.69 9.40 1.57
N ALA A 408 2.68 10.58 0.96
CA ALA A 408 3.88 11.23 0.44
C ALA A 408 4.35 12.26 1.47
N THR A 409 5.61 12.15 1.91
CA THR A 409 6.20 13.07 2.89
C THR A 409 7.40 13.76 2.27
N MET A 410 7.47 15.07 2.46
CA MET A 410 8.58 15.88 2.04
C MET A 410 9.17 16.61 3.24
N LEU A 411 10.46 16.42 3.47
CA LEU A 411 11.20 17.11 4.51
C LEU A 411 12.14 18.11 3.86
N LEU A 412 11.93 19.39 4.14
CA LEU A 412 12.84 20.46 3.75
C LEU A 412 13.71 20.84 4.94
N ASN A 413 15.01 20.62 4.83
CA ASN A 413 15.96 21.05 5.82
C ASN A 413 16.67 22.34 5.33
N PRO A 414 16.33 23.53 5.85
CA PRO A 414 16.97 24.78 5.46
C PRO A 414 18.38 24.93 6.02
N SER A 415 18.76 24.12 7.01
CA SER A 415 20.10 24.15 7.60
C SER A 415 21.10 23.37 6.76
N PRO A 416 22.41 23.73 6.76
CA PRO A 416 23.43 22.90 6.17
C PRO A 416 23.42 21.51 6.81
N ALA A 417 23.07 20.48 6.04
CA ALA A 417 23.08 19.12 6.54
C ALA A 417 24.51 18.69 6.88
N PRO A 418 24.74 18.01 8.02
CA PRO A 418 26.03 17.41 8.29
C PRO A 418 26.40 16.41 7.19
N LYS A 419 27.69 16.34 6.82
CA LYS A 419 28.17 15.45 5.75
C LYS A 419 28.03 13.96 6.07
N SER A 420 27.88 13.61 7.33
CA SER A 420 27.50 12.27 7.79
C SER A 420 26.04 12.34 8.21
N GLY A 421 25.17 11.64 7.49
CA GLY A 421 23.77 11.51 7.89
C GLY A 421 23.66 10.97 9.32
N GLY A 422 23.05 11.70 10.20
CA GLY A 422 22.54 11.22 11.45
C GLY A 422 21.13 10.73 11.27
#